data_34e54df9bef48d131064b26352ffae46
#
_entry.id   34e54df9bef48d131064b26352ffae46
#
_cell.length_a   1.000
_cell.length_b   1.000
_cell.length_c   1.000
_cell.angle_alpha   90.00
_cell.angle_beta   90.00
_cell.angle_gamma   90.00
#
_symmetry.space_group_name_H-M   'P 1'
#
loop_
_entity.id
_entity.type
_entity.pdbx_description
1 polymer ?
#
loop_
_entity_poly.entity_id
_entity_poly.type
_entity_poly.pdbx_seq_one_letter_code
_entity_poly.pdbx_strand_id
1 'polypeptide(L)'
;SEGKTAPSIGFVAHVDTADFNAENIQPQVHHDYDGNDVLLNSELGLMMRVEEFPNLKNYIGQTLITTDGTTLLGADDKAGLVSILEAVIDLLENPEIPHGDIWVAFGPDEEIGKGAHRFKAERMPAQFAYTLDSGVVGKLEYETFNAARVVVKINGTSVHPGQAKDVMVNALAEAAKLFSKLPEQEVPERTSGYEGFYMLVKQSGNIGMVEAEYIIRDHSMEKFQERKETFAKIVEIGTQI
;
A
#
# COMPACT_ATOMS: atom_id res chain seq x y z
N SER A 1 -3.13 -4.03 40.76
CA SER A 1 -4.30 -3.45 41.47
C SER A 1 -5.37 -4.52 41.59
N GLU A 2 -5.61 -5.00 42.80
CA GLU A 2 -6.65 -5.97 43.07
C GLU A 2 -8.01 -5.46 42.55
N GLY A 3 -8.66 -6.21 41.67
CA GLY A 3 -10.03 -6.00 41.23
C GLY A 3 -10.24 -5.23 39.92
N LYS A 4 -9.20 -4.87 39.15
CA LYS A 4 -9.36 -4.30 37.80
C LYS A 4 -8.88 -5.33 36.78
N THR A 5 -9.79 -5.79 35.91
CA THR A 5 -9.45 -6.57 34.72
C THR A 5 -9.17 -5.60 33.57
N ALA A 6 -7.94 -5.60 33.04
CA ALA A 6 -7.63 -4.93 31.80
C ALA A 6 -7.76 -5.93 30.63
N PRO A 7 -8.21 -5.48 29.46
CA PRO A 7 -8.26 -6.36 28.30
C PRO A 7 -6.86 -6.81 27.89
N SER A 8 -6.76 -7.99 27.32
CA SER A 8 -5.53 -8.40 26.61
C SER A 8 -5.49 -7.72 25.24
N ILE A 9 -4.37 -7.10 24.91
CA ILE A 9 -4.16 -6.37 23.65
C ILE A 9 -3.00 -6.96 22.86
N GLY A 10 -3.06 -6.82 21.56
CA GLY A 10 -2.00 -7.23 20.65
C GLY A 10 -1.38 -6.05 19.91
N PHE A 11 -0.11 -6.19 19.58
CA PHE A 11 0.60 -5.29 18.66
C PHE A 11 1.25 -6.09 17.55
N VAL A 12 1.15 -5.58 16.33
CA VAL A 12 1.64 -6.24 15.13
C VAL A 12 2.47 -5.24 14.31
N ALA A 13 3.59 -5.69 13.79
CA ALA A 13 4.42 -4.98 12.82
C ALA A 13 5.04 -5.98 11.84
N HIS A 14 5.43 -5.53 10.64
CA HIS A 14 6.11 -6.40 9.70
C HIS A 14 7.63 -6.17 9.68
N VAL A 15 8.38 -7.15 9.18
CA VAL A 15 9.85 -7.15 9.18
C VAL A 15 10.45 -7.02 7.78
N ASP A 16 9.68 -7.29 6.75
CA ASP A 16 10.08 -7.12 5.36
C ASP A 16 9.99 -5.65 4.94
N THR A 17 10.55 -5.34 3.78
CA THR A 17 10.51 -4.02 3.15
C THR A 17 10.07 -4.16 1.71
N ALA A 18 9.53 -3.08 1.15
CA ALA A 18 9.16 -2.99 -0.25
C ALA A 18 10.34 -3.38 -1.19
N ASP A 19 10.02 -3.89 -2.38
CA ASP A 19 11.00 -4.39 -3.36
C ASP A 19 11.76 -3.24 -4.04
N PHE A 20 12.59 -2.55 -3.26
CA PHE A 20 13.55 -1.54 -3.68
C PHE A 20 14.94 -1.89 -3.17
N ASN A 21 15.97 -1.21 -3.72
CA ASN A 21 17.34 -1.39 -3.23
C ASN A 21 17.42 -1.05 -1.73
N ALA A 22 17.77 -2.03 -0.91
CA ALA A 22 17.93 -1.92 0.54
C ALA A 22 19.31 -2.45 1.01
N GLU A 23 20.30 -2.50 0.10
CA GLU A 23 21.65 -2.93 0.42
C GLU A 23 22.52 -1.73 0.78
N ASN A 24 23.33 -1.87 1.85
CA ASN A 24 24.26 -0.85 2.32
C ASN A 24 23.59 0.50 2.61
N ILE A 25 22.46 0.49 3.27
CA ILE A 25 21.71 1.69 3.66
C ILE A 25 22.62 2.64 4.44
N GLN A 26 22.68 3.90 4.02
CA GLN A 26 23.44 4.98 4.67
C GLN A 26 22.47 5.97 5.33
N PRO A 27 22.07 5.76 6.59
CA PRO A 27 21.16 6.65 7.27
C PRO A 27 21.84 7.98 7.59
N GLN A 28 21.12 9.09 7.41
CA GLN A 28 21.54 10.44 7.74
C GLN A 28 20.56 11.03 8.74
N VAL A 29 21.09 11.69 9.78
CA VAL A 29 20.28 12.33 10.83
C VAL A 29 20.39 13.84 10.69
N HIS A 30 19.25 14.51 10.53
CA HIS A 30 19.12 15.95 10.40
C HIS A 30 18.42 16.47 11.65
N HIS A 31 19.18 16.98 12.60
CA HIS A 31 18.64 17.59 13.83
C HIS A 31 18.04 18.97 13.53
N ASP A 32 17.01 19.35 14.27
CA ASP A 32 16.38 20.67 14.21
C ASP A 32 16.06 21.11 12.77
N TYR A 33 15.37 20.22 12.02
CA TYR A 33 15.06 20.45 10.62
C TYR A 33 14.44 21.84 10.39
N ASP A 34 15.00 22.60 9.49
CA ASP A 34 14.68 24.02 9.27
C ASP A 34 13.55 24.28 8.26
N GLY A 35 13.01 23.24 7.63
CA GLY A 35 11.92 23.35 6.64
C GLY A 35 12.39 23.59 5.20
N ASN A 36 13.69 23.52 4.94
CA ASN A 36 14.28 23.66 3.60
C ASN A 36 14.47 22.30 2.91
N ASP A 37 14.91 22.35 1.64
CA ASP A 37 15.30 21.15 0.89
C ASP A 37 16.44 20.41 1.60
N VAL A 38 16.39 19.09 1.61
CA VAL A 38 17.41 18.24 2.24
C VAL A 38 18.33 17.66 1.18
N LEU A 39 19.62 17.98 1.26
CA LEU A 39 20.64 17.37 0.41
C LEU A 39 20.93 15.94 0.89
N LEU A 40 20.60 14.95 0.06
CA LEU A 40 20.80 13.53 0.37
C LEU A 40 22.18 13.05 -0.08
N ASN A 41 22.58 13.43 -1.29
CA ASN A 41 23.86 13.01 -1.87
C ASN A 41 24.44 14.11 -2.77
N SER A 42 25.55 14.69 -2.38
CA SER A 42 26.19 15.76 -3.13
C SER A 42 26.87 15.30 -4.41
N GLU A 43 27.37 14.05 -4.44
CA GLU A 43 28.07 13.50 -5.61
C GLU A 43 27.08 13.19 -6.74
N LEU A 44 25.91 12.70 -6.39
CA LEU A 44 24.85 12.35 -7.33
C LEU A 44 23.85 13.50 -7.54
N GLY A 45 23.96 14.58 -6.79
CA GLY A 45 23.02 15.70 -6.85
C GLY A 45 21.61 15.36 -6.36
N LEU A 46 21.47 14.35 -5.50
CA LEU A 46 20.18 13.91 -4.98
C LEU A 46 19.71 14.83 -3.86
N MET A 47 18.50 15.30 -3.98
CA MET A 47 17.90 16.23 -3.04
C MET A 47 16.43 15.91 -2.83
N MET A 48 15.96 15.94 -1.59
CA MET A 48 14.56 15.88 -1.23
C MET A 48 14.02 17.31 -1.16
N ARG A 49 13.23 17.69 -2.17
CA ARG A 49 12.74 19.06 -2.33
C ARG A 49 11.42 19.26 -1.62
N VAL A 50 11.29 20.35 -0.90
CA VAL A 50 10.04 20.72 -0.22
C VAL A 50 8.90 20.96 -1.21
N GLU A 51 9.20 21.38 -2.44
CA GLU A 51 8.21 21.51 -3.52
C GLU A 51 7.60 20.15 -3.92
N GLU A 52 8.43 19.10 -3.97
CA GLU A 52 8.01 17.73 -4.31
C GLU A 52 7.38 17.00 -3.12
N PHE A 53 7.86 17.31 -1.90
CA PHE A 53 7.42 16.71 -0.64
C PHE A 53 6.97 17.78 0.36
N PRO A 54 5.84 18.45 0.14
CA PRO A 54 5.42 19.59 0.97
C PRO A 54 5.11 19.24 2.43
N ASN A 55 4.86 17.95 2.72
CA ASN A 55 4.67 17.43 4.07
C ASN A 55 5.92 17.56 4.96
N LEU A 56 7.11 17.75 4.40
CA LEU A 56 8.34 18.05 5.15
C LEU A 56 8.19 19.24 6.08
N LYS A 57 7.39 20.23 5.69
CA LYS A 57 7.11 21.42 6.52
C LYS A 57 6.42 21.10 7.86
N ASN A 58 5.80 19.93 7.98
CA ASN A 58 5.17 19.52 9.22
C ASN A 58 6.19 19.08 10.30
N TYR A 59 7.45 18.91 9.90
CA TYR A 59 8.51 18.38 10.76
C TYR A 59 9.58 19.42 11.13
N ILE A 60 9.30 20.72 10.91
CA ILE A 60 10.21 21.82 11.30
C ILE A 60 10.49 21.76 12.79
N GLY A 61 11.77 21.85 13.17
CA GLY A 61 12.25 21.74 14.55
C GLY A 61 12.34 20.30 15.07
N GLN A 62 12.03 19.31 14.24
CA GLN A 62 12.15 17.89 14.60
C GLN A 62 13.42 17.29 13.99
N THR A 63 13.78 16.10 14.43
CA THR A 63 14.85 15.32 13.84
C THR A 63 14.31 14.47 12.69
N LEU A 64 14.84 14.66 11.48
CA LEU A 64 14.57 13.81 10.33
C LEU A 64 15.66 12.76 10.18
N ILE A 65 15.26 11.57 9.75
CA ILE A 65 16.19 10.51 9.35
C ILE A 65 15.89 10.17 7.88
N THR A 66 16.92 10.26 7.05
CA THR A 66 16.86 9.93 5.62
C THR A 66 17.93 8.91 5.26
N THR A 67 17.96 8.47 4.02
CA THR A 67 19.15 7.85 3.43
C THR A 67 19.92 8.86 2.60
N ASP A 68 20.98 8.39 1.93
CA ASP A 68 21.68 9.15 0.91
C ASP A 68 20.92 9.22 -0.44
N GLY A 69 19.69 8.73 -0.50
CA GLY A 69 18.85 8.72 -1.69
C GLY A 69 19.15 7.58 -2.68
N THR A 70 20.12 6.71 -2.42
CA THR A 70 20.45 5.56 -3.28
C THR A 70 19.72 4.27 -2.89
N THR A 71 19.15 4.25 -1.68
CA THR A 71 18.46 3.09 -1.11
C THR A 71 17.17 3.49 -0.44
N LEU A 72 16.33 2.48 -0.18
CA LEU A 72 15.23 2.57 0.77
C LEU A 72 15.79 2.85 2.18
N LEU A 73 15.04 3.58 3.03
CA LEU A 73 15.38 3.73 4.45
C LEU A 73 15.02 2.47 5.25
N GLY A 74 13.91 1.84 4.93
CA GLY A 74 13.40 0.66 5.63
C GLY A 74 12.76 0.97 6.99
N ALA A 75 12.30 2.21 7.20
CA ALA A 75 11.53 2.58 8.38
C ALA A 75 10.16 1.91 8.41
N ASP A 76 9.60 1.65 7.27
CA ASP A 76 8.41 0.85 7.06
C ASP A 76 8.81 -0.65 7.02
N ASP A 77 8.42 -1.52 7.98
CA ASP A 77 7.72 -1.12 9.22
C ASP A 77 8.58 -1.38 10.48
N LYS A 78 9.91 -1.28 10.34
CA LYS A 78 10.82 -1.44 11.48
C LYS A 78 10.65 -0.33 12.53
N ALA A 79 10.09 0.82 12.15
CA ALA A 79 9.76 1.88 13.09
C ALA A 79 8.64 1.43 14.05
N GLY A 80 7.58 0.80 13.53
CA GLY A 80 6.53 0.20 14.34
C GLY A 80 7.06 -0.93 15.23
N LEU A 81 7.89 -1.81 14.66
CA LEU A 81 8.53 -2.90 15.40
C LEU A 81 9.33 -2.37 16.60
N VAL A 82 10.20 -1.38 16.40
CA VAL A 82 11.01 -0.80 17.47
C VAL A 82 10.13 -0.10 18.50
N SER A 83 9.12 0.63 18.07
CA SER A 83 8.17 1.30 18.99
C SER A 83 7.46 0.30 19.91
N ILE A 84 7.05 -0.86 19.36
CA ILE A 84 6.45 -1.94 20.17
C ILE A 84 7.46 -2.49 21.17
N LEU A 85 8.69 -2.76 20.74
CA LEU A 85 9.73 -3.33 21.61
C LEU A 85 10.09 -2.37 22.75
N GLU A 86 10.29 -1.09 22.46
CA GLU A 86 10.59 -0.07 23.48
C GLU A 86 9.45 0.06 24.49
N ALA A 87 8.20 0.07 24.04
CA ALA A 87 7.05 0.11 24.94
C ALA A 87 6.97 -1.13 25.85
N VAL A 88 7.29 -2.33 25.33
CA VAL A 88 7.34 -3.56 26.13
C VAL A 88 8.48 -3.53 27.13
N ILE A 89 9.67 -3.05 26.72
CA ILE A 89 10.83 -2.91 27.61
C ILE A 89 10.51 -1.94 28.75
N ASP A 90 9.91 -0.80 28.41
CA ASP A 90 9.52 0.20 29.42
C ASP A 90 8.56 -0.38 30.45
N LEU A 91 7.57 -1.16 30.02
CA LEU A 91 6.63 -1.84 30.95
C LEU A 91 7.31 -2.92 31.81
N LEU A 92 8.32 -3.61 31.28
CA LEU A 92 9.09 -4.62 32.04
C LEU A 92 10.01 -3.97 33.07
N GLU A 93 10.57 -2.81 32.77
CA GLU A 93 11.44 -2.05 33.64
C GLU A 93 10.65 -1.25 34.72
N ASN A 94 9.37 -0.95 34.47
CA ASN A 94 8.50 -0.20 35.36
C ASN A 94 7.25 -1.02 35.74
N PRO A 95 7.40 -2.08 36.55
CA PRO A 95 6.31 -3.02 36.86
C PRO A 95 5.14 -2.39 37.66
N GLU A 96 5.27 -1.16 38.14
CA GLU A 96 4.20 -0.41 38.76
C GLU A 96 3.18 0.14 37.75
N ILE A 97 3.50 0.20 36.45
CA ILE A 97 2.57 0.60 35.40
C ILE A 97 1.52 -0.51 35.20
N PRO A 98 0.24 -0.26 35.51
CA PRO A 98 -0.78 -1.28 35.41
C PRO A 98 -1.14 -1.56 33.95
N HIS A 99 -1.02 -2.81 33.52
CA HIS A 99 -1.43 -3.25 32.20
C HIS A 99 -2.09 -4.63 32.22
N GLY A 100 -2.81 -5.00 31.17
CA GLY A 100 -3.27 -6.37 30.91
C GLY A 100 -2.20 -7.19 30.21
N ASP A 101 -2.59 -8.37 29.71
CA ASP A 101 -1.70 -9.16 28.88
C ASP A 101 -1.41 -8.46 27.54
N ILE A 102 -0.15 -8.37 27.19
CA ILE A 102 0.31 -7.78 25.94
C ILE A 102 0.89 -8.89 25.05
N TRP A 103 0.36 -8.98 23.85
CA TRP A 103 0.79 -9.92 22.84
C TRP A 103 1.47 -9.15 21.70
N VAL A 104 2.59 -9.69 21.23
CA VAL A 104 3.36 -9.08 20.15
C VAL A 104 3.55 -10.09 19.03
N ALA A 105 3.35 -9.65 17.79
CA ALA A 105 3.61 -10.46 16.61
C ALA A 105 4.38 -9.64 15.56
N PHE A 106 5.48 -10.23 15.08
CA PHE A 106 6.25 -9.71 13.96
C PHE A 106 6.20 -10.71 12.82
N GLY A 107 5.84 -10.26 11.63
CA GLY A 107 5.62 -11.13 10.48
C GLY A 107 6.30 -10.65 9.20
N PRO A 108 6.70 -11.57 8.31
CA PRO A 108 7.18 -11.24 6.98
C PRO A 108 6.02 -11.16 5.97
N ASP A 109 6.37 -10.78 4.72
CA ASP A 109 5.52 -10.87 3.53
C ASP A 109 4.30 -9.91 3.55
N GLU A 110 4.35 -8.82 4.34
CA GLU A 110 3.30 -7.79 4.32
C GLU A 110 3.30 -7.07 2.99
N GLU A 111 4.46 -6.62 2.52
CA GLU A 111 4.67 -5.81 1.32
C GLU A 111 4.26 -6.52 0.00
N ILE A 112 4.09 -7.83 0.05
CA ILE A 112 3.52 -8.63 -1.05
C ILE A 112 2.10 -9.10 -0.79
N GLY A 113 1.43 -8.55 0.24
CA GLY A 113 0.05 -8.85 0.61
C GLY A 113 -0.16 -10.27 1.13
N LYS A 114 0.85 -10.91 1.73
CA LYS A 114 0.79 -12.29 2.22
C LYS A 114 1.05 -12.43 3.72
N GLY A 115 1.25 -11.34 4.43
CA GLY A 115 1.56 -11.35 5.86
C GLY A 115 0.57 -12.16 6.71
N ALA A 116 -0.71 -12.07 6.41
CA ALA A 116 -1.75 -12.79 7.13
C ALA A 116 -1.88 -14.29 6.77
N HIS A 117 -1.31 -14.78 5.64
CA HIS A 117 -1.57 -16.13 5.13
C HIS A 117 -1.09 -17.25 6.04
N ARG A 118 -0.04 -17.02 6.81
CA ARG A 118 0.54 -17.99 7.75
C ARG A 118 0.41 -17.56 9.20
N PHE A 119 -0.26 -16.44 9.44
CA PHE A 119 -0.50 -15.96 10.79
C PHE A 119 -1.46 -16.88 11.53
N LYS A 120 -1.02 -17.39 12.69
CA LYS A 120 -1.81 -18.29 13.53
C LYS A 120 -2.48 -17.48 14.63
N ALA A 121 -3.66 -16.92 14.32
CA ALA A 121 -4.41 -16.08 15.25
C ALA A 121 -4.69 -16.75 16.60
N GLU A 122 -4.80 -18.11 16.64
CA GLU A 122 -4.95 -18.87 17.86
C GLU A 122 -3.76 -18.80 18.82
N ARG A 123 -2.61 -18.35 18.32
CA ARG A 123 -1.38 -18.14 19.13
C ARG A 123 -1.30 -16.73 19.73
N MET A 124 -2.19 -15.86 19.36
CA MET A 124 -2.28 -14.47 19.84
C MET A 124 -3.68 -14.21 20.42
N PRO A 125 -3.98 -14.75 21.61
CA PRO A 125 -5.32 -14.65 22.21
C PRO A 125 -5.59 -13.27 22.81
N ALA A 126 -5.25 -12.21 22.08
CA ALA A 126 -5.62 -10.85 22.39
C ALA A 126 -7.09 -10.61 22.05
N GLN A 127 -7.77 -9.77 22.84
CA GLN A 127 -9.16 -9.39 22.55
C GLN A 127 -9.26 -8.50 21.31
N PHE A 128 -8.26 -7.69 21.08
CA PHE A 128 -8.06 -6.88 19.88
C PHE A 128 -6.56 -6.59 19.70
N ALA A 129 -6.18 -6.19 18.49
CA ALA A 129 -4.80 -5.84 18.18
C ALA A 129 -4.72 -4.54 17.37
N TYR A 130 -3.58 -3.90 17.48
CA TYR A 130 -3.19 -2.75 16.66
C TYR A 130 -2.02 -3.14 15.76
N THR A 131 -2.09 -2.76 14.49
CA THR A 131 -0.94 -2.76 13.59
C THR A 131 -0.30 -1.38 13.63
N LEU A 132 1.01 -1.31 13.89
CA LEU A 132 1.77 -0.06 13.92
C LEU A 132 2.54 0.06 12.61
N ASP A 133 1.87 0.48 11.55
CA ASP A 133 2.42 0.35 10.19
C ASP A 133 2.22 1.60 9.34
N SER A 134 1.60 2.63 9.78
CA SER A 134 1.51 3.85 8.97
C SER A 134 0.94 5.06 9.68
N GLY A 135 1.03 6.19 8.99
CA GLY A 135 0.30 7.40 9.32
C GLY A 135 1.07 8.39 10.20
N VAL A 136 0.37 9.44 10.53
CA VAL A 136 0.89 10.48 11.42
C VAL A 136 0.80 9.98 12.87
N VAL A 137 1.81 10.26 13.67
CA VAL A 137 1.84 9.89 15.10
C VAL A 137 0.55 10.34 15.80
N GLY A 138 -0.09 9.39 16.50
CA GLY A 138 -1.35 9.61 17.20
C GLY A 138 -2.62 9.43 16.34
N LYS A 139 -2.50 9.14 15.05
CA LYS A 139 -3.65 8.78 14.21
C LYS A 139 -4.02 7.32 14.45
N LEU A 140 -5.32 7.05 14.63
CA LEU A 140 -5.89 5.72 14.70
C LEU A 140 -6.81 5.50 13.50
N GLU A 141 -6.53 4.47 12.72
CA GLU A 141 -7.41 3.99 11.65
C GLU A 141 -8.11 2.71 12.12
N TYR A 142 -9.44 2.67 12.01
CA TYR A 142 -10.26 1.55 12.48
C TYR A 142 -11.31 1.12 11.45
N GLU A 143 -11.18 1.64 10.23
CA GLU A 143 -12.07 1.33 9.12
C GLU A 143 -11.34 0.51 8.06
N THR A 144 -12.09 -0.38 7.40
CA THR A 144 -11.58 -1.23 6.33
C THR A 144 -12.32 -0.96 5.02
N PHE A 145 -11.78 -1.44 3.93
CA PHE A 145 -12.40 -1.39 2.62
C PHE A 145 -12.41 -2.78 1.98
N ASN A 146 -13.28 -2.95 0.98
CA ASN A 146 -13.33 -4.16 0.16
C ASN A 146 -12.48 -3.95 -1.09
N ALA A 147 -11.68 -4.94 -1.46
CA ALA A 147 -10.82 -4.89 -2.62
C ALA A 147 -10.87 -6.18 -3.45
N ALA A 148 -10.73 -6.05 -4.76
CA ALA A 148 -10.52 -7.15 -5.68
C ALA A 148 -9.47 -6.79 -6.72
N ARG A 149 -8.63 -7.76 -7.04
CA ARG A 149 -7.72 -7.72 -8.17
C ARG A 149 -8.37 -8.44 -9.34
N VAL A 150 -8.34 -7.83 -10.52
CA VAL A 150 -8.87 -8.39 -11.76
C VAL A 150 -7.76 -8.42 -12.80
N VAL A 151 -7.54 -9.56 -13.43
CA VAL A 151 -6.64 -9.69 -14.58
C VAL A 151 -7.47 -9.99 -15.81
N VAL A 152 -7.38 -9.12 -16.80
CA VAL A 152 -8.06 -9.25 -18.09
C VAL A 152 -7.05 -9.61 -19.15
N LYS A 153 -7.28 -10.74 -19.86
CA LYS A 153 -6.49 -11.15 -21.01
C LYS A 153 -7.30 -10.88 -22.27
N ILE A 154 -6.73 -10.07 -23.15
CA ILE A 154 -7.36 -9.66 -24.42
C ILE A 154 -6.55 -10.30 -25.54
N ASN A 155 -7.18 -11.22 -26.25
CA ASN A 155 -6.56 -11.87 -27.42
C ASN A 155 -6.90 -11.10 -28.69
N GLY A 156 -5.90 -10.85 -29.50
CA GLY A 156 -6.02 -10.23 -30.81
C GLY A 156 -5.69 -11.16 -31.95
N THR A 157 -5.91 -10.70 -33.16
CA THR A 157 -5.51 -11.37 -34.41
C THR A 157 -4.53 -10.46 -35.11
N SER A 158 -3.26 -10.84 -35.11
CA SER A 158 -2.18 -10.09 -35.80
C SER A 158 -2.01 -10.57 -37.21
N VAL A 159 -2.09 -9.66 -38.19
CA VAL A 159 -1.87 -9.92 -39.58
C VAL A 159 -1.06 -8.78 -40.21
N HIS A 160 -0.50 -8.98 -41.41
CA HIS A 160 0.21 -7.92 -42.12
C HIS A 160 -0.75 -6.72 -42.37
N PRO A 161 -0.32 -5.45 -42.17
CA PRO A 161 -1.19 -4.27 -42.34
C PRO A 161 -1.91 -4.19 -43.68
N GLY A 162 -1.30 -4.63 -44.75
CA GLY A 162 -1.90 -4.68 -46.10
C GLY A 162 -3.06 -5.69 -46.23
N GLN A 163 -3.24 -6.56 -45.24
CA GLN A 163 -4.29 -7.60 -45.19
C GLN A 163 -5.19 -7.46 -43.99
N ALA A 164 -5.08 -6.33 -43.25
CA ALA A 164 -5.70 -6.14 -41.97
C ALA A 164 -7.22 -5.89 -42.03
N LYS A 165 -7.72 -5.41 -43.17
CA LYS A 165 -9.14 -5.06 -43.33
C LYS A 165 -10.02 -6.27 -43.06
N ASP A 166 -10.96 -6.11 -42.13
CA ASP A 166 -11.97 -7.09 -41.70
C ASP A 166 -11.38 -8.41 -41.13
N VAL A 167 -10.06 -8.42 -40.81
CA VAL A 167 -9.35 -9.61 -40.28
C VAL A 167 -8.60 -9.30 -38.98
N MET A 168 -7.92 -8.14 -38.94
CA MET A 168 -7.08 -7.81 -37.78
C MET A 168 -7.97 -7.43 -36.56
N VAL A 169 -7.65 -8.04 -35.42
CA VAL A 169 -8.12 -7.58 -34.10
C VAL A 169 -6.90 -7.12 -33.31
N ASN A 170 -6.81 -5.82 -33.06
CA ASN A 170 -5.69 -5.25 -32.34
C ASN A 170 -5.99 -5.26 -30.84
N ALA A 171 -5.35 -6.17 -30.10
CA ALA A 171 -5.56 -6.30 -28.64
C ALA A 171 -5.23 -5.02 -27.85
N LEU A 172 -4.28 -4.19 -28.31
CA LEU A 172 -4.00 -2.90 -27.67
C LEU A 172 -5.16 -1.91 -27.84
N ALA A 173 -5.78 -1.87 -29.03
CA ALA A 173 -6.94 -1.03 -29.27
C ALA A 173 -8.16 -1.48 -28.46
N GLU A 174 -8.38 -2.79 -28.35
CA GLU A 174 -9.47 -3.34 -27.54
C GLU A 174 -9.25 -3.06 -26.03
N ALA A 175 -7.99 -3.14 -25.55
CA ALA A 175 -7.65 -2.76 -24.18
C ALA A 175 -7.95 -1.28 -23.89
N ALA A 176 -7.62 -0.39 -24.82
CA ALA A 176 -7.94 1.04 -24.69
C ALA A 176 -9.46 1.30 -24.67
N LYS A 177 -10.21 0.58 -25.52
CA LYS A 177 -11.68 0.66 -25.52
C LYS A 177 -12.29 0.15 -24.21
N LEU A 178 -11.76 -0.93 -23.63
CA LEU A 178 -12.19 -1.45 -22.35
C LEU A 178 -12.00 -0.39 -21.27
N PHE A 179 -10.80 0.18 -21.17
CA PHE A 179 -10.47 1.21 -20.18
C PHE A 179 -11.40 2.43 -20.33
N SER A 180 -11.66 2.87 -21.55
CA SER A 180 -12.53 4.03 -21.81
C SER A 180 -14.02 3.83 -21.45
N LYS A 181 -14.45 2.59 -21.20
CA LYS A 181 -15.82 2.29 -20.74
C LYS A 181 -15.95 2.36 -19.22
N LEU A 182 -14.86 2.38 -18.48
CA LEU A 182 -14.90 2.58 -17.03
C LEU A 182 -15.30 4.02 -16.70
N PRO A 183 -16.03 4.25 -15.58
CA PRO A 183 -16.43 5.60 -15.19
C PRO A 183 -15.21 6.50 -14.93
N GLU A 184 -15.08 7.56 -15.72
CA GLU A 184 -13.93 8.47 -15.70
C GLU A 184 -13.70 9.14 -14.34
N GLN A 185 -14.77 9.35 -13.56
CA GLN A 185 -14.71 10.00 -12.26
C GLN A 185 -14.40 9.03 -11.12
N GLU A 186 -14.51 7.73 -11.37
CA GLU A 186 -14.33 6.70 -10.34
C GLU A 186 -12.92 6.09 -10.41
N VAL A 187 -11.92 6.96 -10.29
CA VAL A 187 -10.50 6.63 -10.27
C VAL A 187 -9.84 7.22 -9.02
N PRO A 188 -8.74 6.66 -8.50
CA PRO A 188 -8.11 7.15 -7.26
C PRO A 188 -7.79 8.64 -7.27
N GLU A 189 -7.43 9.17 -8.44
CA GLU A 189 -7.05 10.57 -8.62
C GLU A 189 -8.23 11.54 -8.50
N ARG A 190 -9.48 11.03 -8.48
CA ARG A 190 -10.71 11.85 -8.47
C ARG A 190 -11.69 11.48 -7.37
N THR A 191 -11.36 10.45 -6.58
CA THR A 191 -12.19 9.97 -5.48
C THR A 191 -11.61 10.39 -4.13
N SER A 192 -12.47 10.51 -3.12
CA SER A 192 -12.10 10.87 -1.75
C SER A 192 -13.00 10.18 -0.72
N GLY A 193 -12.56 10.16 0.54
CA GLY A 193 -13.34 9.60 1.65
C GLY A 193 -13.74 8.15 1.39
N TYR A 194 -15.04 7.85 1.38
CA TYR A 194 -15.60 6.50 1.21
C TYR A 194 -15.98 6.16 -0.23
N GLU A 195 -15.58 6.96 -1.19
CA GLU A 195 -15.86 6.70 -2.60
C GLU A 195 -15.02 5.52 -3.10
N GLY A 196 -15.67 4.62 -3.83
CA GLY A 196 -15.00 3.50 -4.48
C GLY A 196 -14.46 3.85 -5.85
N PHE A 197 -13.55 3.02 -6.37
CA PHE A 197 -12.89 3.30 -7.64
C PHE A 197 -12.48 2.04 -8.41
N TYR A 198 -12.12 2.25 -9.68
CA TYR A 198 -11.41 1.32 -10.55
C TYR A 198 -10.03 1.89 -10.84
N MET A 199 -8.98 1.09 -10.70
CA MET A 199 -7.61 1.51 -10.98
C MET A 199 -6.95 0.53 -11.94
N LEU A 200 -6.50 0.99 -13.09
CA LEU A 200 -5.59 0.23 -13.96
C LEU A 200 -4.19 0.29 -13.38
N VAL A 201 -3.69 -0.83 -12.88
CA VAL A 201 -2.38 -0.92 -12.21
C VAL A 201 -1.26 -1.19 -13.19
N LYS A 202 -1.53 -2.11 -14.13
CA LYS A 202 -0.53 -2.57 -15.09
C LYS A 202 -1.19 -2.98 -16.39
N GLN A 203 -0.55 -2.65 -17.51
CA GLN A 203 -0.92 -3.14 -18.82
C GLN A 203 0.33 -3.46 -19.61
N SER A 204 0.35 -4.63 -20.22
CA SER A 204 1.47 -5.06 -21.09
C SER A 204 0.97 -5.92 -22.22
N GLY A 205 1.64 -5.87 -23.36
CA GLY A 205 1.29 -6.72 -24.51
C GLY A 205 1.62 -6.09 -25.86
N ASN A 206 1.02 -6.67 -26.89
CA ASN A 206 1.18 -6.29 -28.29
C ASN A 206 -0.15 -6.47 -29.05
N ILE A 207 -0.12 -6.37 -30.38
CA ILE A 207 -1.31 -6.54 -31.24
C ILE A 207 -2.00 -7.91 -31.03
N GLY A 208 -1.24 -8.97 -30.76
CA GLY A 208 -1.76 -10.33 -30.62
C GLY A 208 -2.33 -10.65 -29.24
N MET A 209 -1.86 -10.00 -28.20
CA MET A 209 -2.34 -10.21 -26.83
C MET A 209 -1.98 -9.03 -25.92
N VAL A 210 -2.90 -8.68 -25.05
CA VAL A 210 -2.69 -7.75 -23.93
C VAL A 210 -3.14 -8.42 -22.63
N GLU A 211 -2.35 -8.22 -21.59
CA GLU A 211 -2.75 -8.49 -20.21
C GLU A 211 -2.85 -7.16 -19.47
N ALA A 212 -3.99 -6.91 -18.82
CA ALA A 212 -4.28 -5.72 -18.03
C ALA A 212 -4.73 -6.11 -16.64
N GLU A 213 -4.14 -5.48 -15.63
CA GLU A 213 -4.45 -5.70 -14.22
C GLU A 213 -5.16 -4.49 -13.63
N TYR A 214 -6.28 -4.74 -12.98
CA TYR A 214 -7.09 -3.72 -12.34
C TYR A 214 -7.28 -4.02 -10.85
N ILE A 215 -7.42 -2.96 -10.06
CA ILE A 215 -7.93 -3.01 -8.68
C ILE A 215 -9.31 -2.36 -8.67
N ILE A 216 -10.24 -3.00 -7.96
CA ILE A 216 -11.57 -2.49 -7.66
C ILE A 216 -11.64 -2.32 -6.14
N ARG A 217 -12.00 -1.13 -5.65
CA ARG A 217 -12.18 -0.85 -4.23
C ARG A 217 -13.50 -0.18 -3.95
N ASP A 218 -14.09 -0.48 -2.80
CA ASP A 218 -15.20 0.27 -2.22
C ASP A 218 -15.30 -0.01 -0.71
N HIS A 219 -15.72 0.98 0.06
CA HIS A 219 -15.98 0.79 1.50
C HIS A 219 -17.28 0.05 1.75
N SER A 220 -18.32 0.27 0.92
CA SER A 220 -19.58 -0.47 0.96
C SER A 220 -19.46 -1.82 0.27
N MET A 221 -19.79 -2.90 0.96
CA MET A 221 -19.84 -4.25 0.36
C MET A 221 -20.85 -4.32 -0.79
N GLU A 222 -22.00 -3.68 -0.66
CA GLU A 222 -23.03 -3.64 -1.70
C GLU A 222 -22.50 -2.96 -2.97
N LYS A 223 -21.97 -1.74 -2.86
CA LYS A 223 -21.37 -1.02 -3.99
C LYS A 223 -20.16 -1.75 -4.57
N PHE A 224 -19.38 -2.43 -3.73
CA PHE A 224 -18.26 -3.25 -4.18
C PHE A 224 -18.72 -4.40 -5.08
N GLN A 225 -19.83 -5.09 -4.75
CA GLN A 225 -20.40 -6.12 -5.60
C GLN A 225 -20.94 -5.53 -6.91
N GLU A 226 -21.67 -4.40 -6.85
CA GLU A 226 -22.13 -3.68 -8.04
C GLU A 226 -20.99 -3.28 -8.97
N ARG A 227 -19.86 -2.81 -8.41
CA ARG A 227 -18.66 -2.48 -9.20
C ARG A 227 -18.08 -3.69 -9.91
N LYS A 228 -17.98 -4.83 -9.24
CA LYS A 228 -17.49 -6.07 -9.85
C LYS A 228 -18.41 -6.54 -10.98
N GLU A 229 -19.73 -6.48 -10.79
CA GLU A 229 -20.71 -6.82 -11.82
C GLU A 229 -20.61 -5.85 -13.02
N THR A 230 -20.48 -4.55 -12.75
CA THR A 230 -20.30 -3.54 -13.79
C THR A 230 -19.04 -3.79 -14.60
N PHE A 231 -17.93 -4.09 -13.94
CA PHE A 231 -16.67 -4.43 -14.61
C PHE A 231 -16.82 -5.69 -15.48
N ALA A 232 -17.45 -6.74 -14.95
CA ALA A 232 -17.70 -7.98 -15.68
C ALA A 232 -18.55 -7.73 -16.94
N LYS A 233 -19.64 -6.95 -16.85
CA LYS A 233 -20.47 -6.56 -18.00
C LYS A 233 -19.69 -5.79 -19.05
N ILE A 234 -18.81 -4.87 -18.65
CA ILE A 234 -17.96 -4.13 -19.59
C ILE A 234 -17.01 -5.09 -20.35
N VAL A 235 -16.43 -6.07 -19.66
CA VAL A 235 -15.60 -7.11 -20.30
C VAL A 235 -16.41 -7.99 -21.25
N GLU A 236 -17.60 -8.44 -20.86
CA GLU A 236 -18.49 -9.27 -21.69
C GLU A 236 -18.89 -8.55 -22.98
N ILE A 237 -19.22 -7.27 -22.94
CA ILE A 237 -19.54 -6.48 -24.13
C ILE A 237 -18.34 -6.39 -25.08
N GLY A 238 -17.12 -6.41 -24.57
CA GLY A 238 -15.89 -6.44 -25.36
C GLY A 238 -15.61 -7.79 -26.04
N THR A 239 -16.23 -8.88 -25.59
CA THR A 239 -16.03 -10.24 -26.14
C THR A 239 -17.00 -10.60 -27.27
N GLN A 240 -17.96 -9.73 -27.60
CA GLN A 240 -18.97 -9.97 -28.64
C GLN A 240 -18.61 -9.38 -30.03
N ILE A 241 -17.31 -9.19 -30.31
CA ILE A 241 -16.81 -8.68 -31.60
C ILE A 241 -16.30 -9.82 -32.45
#